data_3b9d61c16131c9750a6939ea503b3fa5
#
_entry.id   3b9d61c16131c9750a6939ea503b3fa5
#
_cell.length_a   1.000
_cell.length_b   1.000
_cell.length_c   1.000
_cell.angle_alpha   90.00
_cell.angle_beta   90.00
_cell.angle_gamma   90.00
#
_symmetry.space_group_name_H-M   'P 1'
#
loop_
_entity.id
_entity.type
_entity.pdbx_description
1 polymer ?
#
loop_
_entity_poly.entity_id
_entity_poly.type
_entity_poly.pdbx_seq_one_letter_code
_entity_poly.pdbx_strand_id
1 'polypeptide(L)'
;MDAKIIAGILAAGGAALAAGGVYRMNKKTGYFKKGNSVRYDVSRIPFKKTSPLKGKTVVFLGSSVTKGFAAHNNAFAEYIAKKDSCICIKEAVNGTTLIDNCEDSYIERMRDNLDPERQVDLFICQLSTNDATRN
;
A
#
# COMPACT_ATOMS: atom_id res chain seq x y z
N MET A 1 -16.71 -46.86 -2.29
CA MET A 1 -16.85 -45.64 -1.44
C MET A 1 -17.86 -44.76 -2.14
N ASP A 2 -18.90 -44.30 -1.42
CA ASP A 2 -20.01 -43.55 -2.00
C ASP A 2 -19.51 -42.21 -2.55
N ALA A 3 -19.91 -41.84 -3.78
CA ALA A 3 -19.53 -40.59 -4.45
C ALA A 3 -19.84 -39.35 -3.61
N LYS A 4 -20.91 -39.42 -2.80
CA LYS A 4 -21.29 -38.35 -1.85
C LYS A 4 -20.27 -38.16 -0.73
N ILE A 5 -19.64 -39.25 -0.26
CA ILE A 5 -18.60 -39.22 0.77
C ILE A 5 -17.33 -38.61 0.19
N ILE A 6 -16.95 -38.96 -1.03
CA ILE A 6 -15.79 -38.40 -1.71
C ILE A 6 -15.98 -36.91 -1.96
N ALA A 7 -17.16 -36.49 -2.45
CA ALA A 7 -17.47 -35.08 -2.67
C ALA A 7 -17.42 -34.27 -1.36
N GLY A 8 -17.92 -34.86 -0.24
CA GLY A 8 -17.86 -34.22 1.07
C GLY A 8 -16.43 -34.03 1.58
N ILE A 9 -15.56 -35.03 1.40
CA ILE A 9 -14.16 -34.96 1.82
C ILE A 9 -13.39 -33.91 0.98
N LEU A 10 -13.64 -33.85 -0.34
CA LEU A 10 -13.02 -32.87 -1.21
C LEU A 10 -13.47 -31.45 -0.90
N ALA A 11 -14.76 -31.24 -0.61
CA ALA A 11 -15.29 -29.93 -0.23
C ALA A 11 -14.72 -29.48 1.12
N ALA A 12 -14.66 -30.36 2.12
CA ALA A 12 -14.08 -30.05 3.42
C ALA A 12 -12.58 -29.76 3.33
N GLY A 13 -11.84 -30.54 2.54
CA GLY A 13 -10.41 -30.33 2.30
C GLY A 13 -10.14 -28.99 1.59
N GLY A 14 -10.93 -28.64 0.58
CA GLY A 14 -10.85 -27.35 -0.11
C GLY A 14 -11.12 -26.17 0.83
N ALA A 15 -12.16 -26.26 1.66
CA ALA A 15 -12.47 -25.23 2.66
C ALA A 15 -11.37 -25.03 3.70
N ALA A 16 -10.77 -26.13 4.18
CA ALA A 16 -9.66 -26.06 5.15
C ALA A 16 -8.40 -25.42 4.54
N LEU A 17 -8.07 -25.75 3.28
CA LEU A 17 -6.95 -25.14 2.58
C LEU A 17 -7.18 -23.64 2.35
N ALA A 18 -8.38 -23.23 1.95
CA ALA A 18 -8.74 -21.83 1.79
C ALA A 18 -8.66 -21.06 3.11
N ALA A 19 -9.22 -21.62 4.20
CA ALA A 19 -9.14 -21.02 5.53
C ALA A 19 -7.71 -20.90 6.03
N GLY A 20 -6.87 -21.93 5.81
CA GLY A 20 -5.44 -21.90 6.12
C GLY A 20 -4.68 -20.83 5.34
N GLY A 21 -5.01 -20.67 4.06
CA GLY A 21 -4.45 -19.61 3.20
C GLY A 21 -4.81 -18.21 3.71
N VAL A 22 -6.09 -17.97 4.00
CA VAL A 22 -6.58 -16.71 4.55
C VAL A 22 -5.94 -16.41 5.91
N TYR A 23 -5.85 -17.42 6.80
CA TYR A 23 -5.18 -17.26 8.10
C TYR A 23 -3.71 -16.85 7.94
N ARG A 24 -2.95 -17.56 7.08
CA ARG A 24 -1.54 -17.24 6.81
C ARG A 24 -1.38 -15.85 6.24
N MET A 25 -2.22 -15.48 5.27
CA MET A 25 -2.24 -14.14 4.70
C MET A 25 -2.50 -13.09 5.78
N ASN A 26 -3.52 -13.26 6.61
CA ASN A 26 -3.85 -12.33 7.68
C ASN A 26 -2.73 -12.24 8.73
N LYS A 27 -2.10 -13.37 9.09
CA LYS A 27 -0.95 -13.39 10.01
C LYS A 27 0.21 -12.58 9.45
N LYS A 28 0.49 -12.67 8.16
CA LYS A 28 1.58 -11.96 7.47
C LYS A 28 1.26 -10.49 7.23
N THR A 29 0.05 -10.17 6.79
CA THR A 29 -0.32 -8.83 6.32
C THR A 29 -1.11 -8.02 7.34
N GLY A 30 -1.74 -8.68 8.32
CA GLY A 30 -2.66 -8.01 9.22
C GLY A 30 -3.94 -7.50 8.55
N TYR A 31 -4.31 -8.06 7.39
CA TYR A 31 -5.41 -7.59 6.53
C TYR A 31 -6.74 -7.41 7.27
N PHE A 32 -7.11 -8.35 8.13
CA PHE A 32 -8.33 -8.30 8.94
C PHE A 32 -8.15 -7.72 10.34
N LYS A 33 -7.00 -7.09 10.63
CA LYS A 33 -6.78 -6.43 11.92
C LYS A 33 -7.62 -5.17 12.05
N LYS A 34 -7.86 -4.76 13.29
CA LYS A 34 -8.69 -3.59 13.64
C LYS A 34 -8.28 -2.29 12.93
N GLY A 35 -6.98 -2.11 12.66
CA GLY A 35 -6.45 -0.97 11.91
C GLY A 35 -6.93 -0.88 10.45
N ASN A 36 -7.41 -2.00 9.87
CA ASN A 36 -7.95 -2.07 8.51
C ASN A 36 -9.49 -2.06 8.49
N SER A 37 -10.14 -1.72 9.59
CA SER A 37 -11.60 -1.63 9.62
C SER A 37 -12.12 -0.44 8.83
N VAL A 38 -13.35 -0.53 8.36
CA VAL A 38 -14.05 0.50 7.56
C VAL A 38 -14.04 1.88 8.21
N ARG A 39 -13.94 1.95 9.55
CA ARG A 39 -13.87 3.23 10.27
C ARG A 39 -12.60 4.03 9.96
N TYR A 40 -11.53 3.38 9.49
CA TYR A 40 -10.27 3.99 9.10
C TYR A 40 -10.16 4.21 7.59
N ASP A 41 -11.26 3.98 6.85
CA ASP A 41 -11.29 4.22 5.42
C ASP A 41 -11.05 5.71 5.14
N VAL A 42 -10.15 5.98 4.22
CA VAL A 42 -9.73 7.34 3.85
C VAL A 42 -10.90 8.18 3.31
N SER A 43 -11.92 7.57 2.71
CA SER A 43 -13.12 8.24 2.20
C SER A 43 -13.91 8.95 3.30
N ARG A 44 -13.76 8.52 4.55
CA ARG A 44 -14.46 9.08 5.72
C ARG A 44 -13.73 10.24 6.39
N ILE A 45 -12.53 10.57 5.94
CA ILE A 45 -11.75 11.66 6.51
C ILE A 45 -12.34 13.00 6.06
N PRO A 46 -12.71 13.90 6.99
CA PRO A 46 -13.14 15.24 6.64
C PRO A 46 -11.94 16.03 6.09
N PHE A 47 -12.15 16.78 5.03
CA PHE A 47 -11.11 17.65 4.50
C PHE A 47 -10.95 18.92 5.36
N LYS A 48 -9.72 19.42 5.41
CA LYS A 48 -9.38 20.66 6.11
C LYS A 48 -9.52 21.85 5.15
N LYS A 49 -10.48 22.74 5.40
CA LYS A 49 -10.78 23.88 4.52
C LYS A 49 -9.60 24.83 4.30
N THR A 50 -8.75 24.97 5.31
CA THR A 50 -7.64 25.94 5.36
C THR A 50 -6.26 25.29 5.29
N SER A 51 -6.15 24.12 4.62
CA SER A 51 -4.86 23.48 4.47
C SER A 51 -3.93 24.25 3.54
N PRO A 52 -2.65 24.43 3.88
CA PRO A 52 -1.64 25.00 2.99
C PRO A 52 -1.35 24.12 1.77
N LEU A 53 -1.73 22.84 1.81
CA LEU A 53 -1.55 21.88 0.70
C LEU A 53 -2.75 21.85 -0.24
N LYS A 54 -3.82 22.58 0.04
CA LYS A 54 -5.03 22.58 -0.80
C LYS A 54 -4.71 22.96 -2.24
N GLY A 55 -5.03 22.04 -3.18
CA GLY A 55 -4.77 22.22 -4.61
C GLY A 55 -3.30 22.09 -5.03
N LYS A 56 -2.39 21.81 -4.08
CA LYS A 56 -0.97 21.60 -4.34
C LYS A 56 -0.72 20.21 -4.88
N THR A 57 0.28 20.07 -5.74
CA THR A 57 0.76 18.78 -6.24
C THR A 57 1.82 18.23 -5.30
N VAL A 58 1.54 17.08 -4.71
CA VAL A 58 2.42 16.40 -3.76
C VAL A 58 2.82 15.03 -4.30
N VAL A 59 4.11 14.82 -4.46
CA VAL A 59 4.69 13.52 -4.85
C VAL A 59 5.07 12.76 -3.59
N PHE A 60 4.69 11.48 -3.53
CA PHE A 60 5.07 10.54 -2.47
C PHE A 60 5.86 9.39 -3.08
N LEU A 61 7.16 9.37 -2.83
CA LEU A 61 8.04 8.30 -3.24
C LEU A 61 8.33 7.38 -2.06
N GLY A 62 8.19 6.07 -2.24
CA GLY A 62 8.43 5.15 -1.15
C GLY A 62 8.31 3.67 -1.50
N SER A 63 8.32 2.84 -0.46
CA SER A 63 8.14 1.39 -0.58
C SER A 63 6.79 0.94 0.00
N SER A 64 6.77 -0.17 0.70
CA SER A 64 5.56 -0.80 1.24
C SER A 64 4.77 0.09 2.22
N VAL A 65 5.43 0.92 3.00
CA VAL A 65 4.77 1.84 3.94
C VAL A 65 4.00 2.92 3.18
N THR A 66 4.62 3.51 2.17
CA THR A 66 3.99 4.52 1.31
C THR A 66 2.89 3.91 0.45
N LYS A 67 3.09 2.69 -0.05
CA LYS A 67 2.07 1.95 -0.83
C LYS A 67 0.83 1.62 0.00
N GLY A 68 0.98 1.40 1.30
CA GLY A 68 -0.08 0.94 2.19
C GLY A 68 -0.21 -0.58 2.18
N PHE A 69 0.93 -1.29 2.17
CA PHE A 69 0.94 -2.75 2.34
C PHE A 69 0.27 -3.14 3.65
N ALA A 70 -0.65 -4.10 3.59
CA ALA A 70 -1.50 -4.51 4.72
C ALA A 70 -2.49 -3.43 5.24
N ALA A 71 -2.66 -2.33 4.53
CA ALA A 71 -3.62 -1.26 4.83
C ALA A 71 -4.57 -0.99 3.66
N HIS A 72 -4.86 -2.00 2.85
CA HIS A 72 -5.72 -1.94 1.66
C HIS A 72 -5.33 -0.81 0.69
N ASN A 73 -4.02 -0.55 0.57
CA ASN A 73 -3.43 0.56 -0.19
C ASN A 73 -3.84 1.98 0.29
N ASN A 74 -4.44 2.08 1.48
CA ASN A 74 -4.71 3.34 2.15
C ASN A 74 -3.56 3.63 3.12
N ALA A 75 -2.61 4.44 2.67
CA ALA A 75 -1.45 4.86 3.45
C ALA A 75 -1.55 6.32 3.86
N PHE A 76 -0.49 6.85 4.46
CA PHE A 76 -0.44 8.25 4.84
C PHE A 76 -0.60 9.21 3.64
N ALA A 77 -0.17 8.80 2.43
CA ALA A 77 -0.31 9.58 1.22
C ALA A 77 -1.78 9.86 0.89
N GLU A 78 -2.64 8.84 0.91
CA GLU A 78 -4.08 8.98 0.69
C GLU A 78 -4.75 9.78 1.81
N TYR A 79 -4.30 9.59 3.07
CA TYR A 79 -4.80 10.37 4.21
C TYR A 79 -4.49 11.86 4.06
N ILE A 80 -3.27 12.21 3.68
CA ILE A 80 -2.86 13.60 3.43
C ILE A 80 -3.65 14.14 2.25
N ALA A 81 -3.71 13.42 1.13
CA ALA A 81 -4.44 13.86 -0.06
C ALA A 81 -5.90 14.18 0.26
N LYS A 82 -6.58 13.30 1.00
CA LYS A 82 -7.99 13.48 1.36
C LYS A 82 -8.18 14.61 2.36
N LYS A 83 -7.37 14.63 3.44
CA LYS A 83 -7.49 15.62 4.51
C LYS A 83 -7.16 17.02 4.04
N ASP A 84 -6.13 17.16 3.24
CA ASP A 84 -5.57 18.46 2.84
C ASP A 84 -6.01 18.89 1.43
N SER A 85 -6.78 18.04 0.73
CA SER A 85 -7.30 18.30 -0.63
C SER A 85 -6.18 18.63 -1.62
N CYS A 86 -5.06 17.91 -1.55
CA CYS A 86 -3.95 18.03 -2.49
C CYS A 86 -4.05 16.98 -3.61
N ILE A 87 -3.36 17.26 -4.71
CA ILE A 87 -3.17 16.32 -5.81
C ILE A 87 -2.06 15.36 -5.40
N CYS A 88 -2.38 14.07 -5.28
CA CYS A 88 -1.45 13.04 -4.83
C CYS A 88 -0.89 12.28 -6.03
N ILE A 89 0.43 12.31 -6.19
CA ILE A 89 1.16 11.43 -7.11
C ILE A 89 1.92 10.44 -6.23
N LYS A 90 1.55 9.16 -6.28
CA LYS A 90 2.13 8.14 -5.41
C LYS A 90 2.93 7.13 -6.21
N GLU A 91 4.27 7.21 -6.10
CA GLU A 91 5.24 6.26 -6.63
C GLU A 91 5.73 5.35 -5.49
N ALA A 92 5.09 4.18 -5.34
CA ALA A 92 5.36 3.29 -4.23
C ALA A 92 5.25 1.81 -4.61
N VAL A 93 6.33 1.07 -4.45
CA VAL A 93 6.44 -0.35 -4.76
C VAL A 93 6.94 -1.14 -3.54
N ASN A 94 6.28 -2.28 -3.23
CA ASN A 94 6.63 -3.09 -2.08
C ASN A 94 8.02 -3.70 -2.22
N GLY A 95 8.80 -3.67 -1.16
CA GLY A 95 10.09 -4.35 -1.09
C GLY A 95 11.23 -3.64 -1.80
N THR A 96 11.02 -2.47 -2.38
CA THR A 96 12.05 -1.72 -3.10
C THR A 96 12.94 -0.91 -2.16
N THR A 97 14.14 -0.60 -2.62
CA THR A 97 15.20 0.13 -1.93
C THR A 97 15.40 1.52 -2.55
N LEU A 98 16.04 2.41 -1.80
CA LEU A 98 16.45 3.71 -2.32
C LEU A 98 17.56 3.55 -3.36
N ILE A 99 18.57 2.71 -3.04
CA ILE A 99 19.68 2.43 -3.94
C ILE A 99 19.24 1.60 -5.14
N ASP A 100 19.94 1.80 -6.26
CA ASP A 100 19.62 1.17 -7.56
C ASP A 100 20.17 -0.28 -7.62
N ASN A 101 19.63 -1.14 -6.75
CA ASN A 101 20.05 -2.54 -6.61
C ASN A 101 18.89 -3.55 -6.82
N CYS A 102 17.74 -3.08 -7.24
CA CYS A 102 16.57 -3.90 -7.54
C CYS A 102 15.72 -3.22 -8.60
N GLU A 103 14.94 -4.01 -9.30
CA GLU A 103 13.89 -3.55 -10.20
C GLU A 103 12.91 -2.66 -9.43
N ASP A 104 12.43 -1.59 -10.05
CA ASP A 104 11.57 -0.59 -9.44
C ASP A 104 12.21 0.14 -8.23
N SER A 105 13.54 0.28 -8.18
CA SER A 105 14.21 1.08 -7.14
C SER A 105 13.66 2.51 -7.10
N TYR A 106 13.88 3.24 -6.01
CA TYR A 106 13.42 4.63 -5.93
C TYR A 106 14.08 5.49 -7.01
N ILE A 107 15.38 5.28 -7.27
CA ILE A 107 16.13 6.01 -8.28
C ILE A 107 15.57 5.73 -9.66
N GLU A 108 15.31 4.47 -10.00
CA GLU A 108 14.74 4.06 -11.27
C GLU A 108 13.35 4.69 -11.47
N ARG A 109 12.46 4.61 -10.50
CA ARG A 109 11.12 5.22 -10.60
C ARG A 109 11.14 6.75 -10.62
N MET A 110 12.10 7.38 -9.95
CA MET A 110 12.29 8.83 -10.09
C MET A 110 12.66 9.23 -11.52
N ARG A 111 13.53 8.45 -12.14
CA ARG A 111 14.00 8.72 -13.51
C ARG A 111 12.94 8.42 -14.55
N ASP A 112 12.24 7.28 -14.40
CA ASP A 112 11.45 6.69 -15.48
C ASP A 112 9.95 6.99 -15.37
N ASN A 113 9.42 7.20 -14.15
CA ASN A 113 7.98 7.35 -13.91
C ASN A 113 7.57 8.78 -13.54
N LEU A 114 8.50 9.61 -13.05
CA LEU A 114 8.17 10.98 -12.72
C LEU A 114 8.49 11.90 -13.91
N ASP A 115 7.47 12.61 -14.37
CA ASP A 115 7.59 13.60 -15.43
C ASP A 115 8.45 14.79 -14.93
N PRO A 116 9.65 15.02 -15.51
CA PRO A 116 10.54 16.10 -15.07
C PRO A 116 9.99 17.51 -15.34
N GLU A 117 9.07 17.63 -16.31
CA GLU A 117 8.43 18.91 -16.64
C GLU A 117 7.23 19.23 -15.75
N ARG A 118 6.79 18.27 -14.95
CA ARG A 118 5.65 18.47 -14.05
C ARG A 118 6.02 19.33 -12.86
N GLN A 119 5.30 20.42 -12.69
CA GLN A 119 5.44 21.22 -11.47
C GLN A 119 4.96 20.46 -10.25
N VAL A 120 5.83 20.32 -9.26
CA VAL A 120 5.58 19.68 -7.97
C VAL A 120 5.78 20.71 -6.88
N ASP A 121 4.77 20.88 -6.01
CA ASP A 121 4.84 21.83 -4.89
C ASP A 121 5.55 21.22 -3.68
N LEU A 122 5.42 19.90 -3.49
CA LEU A 122 6.05 19.18 -2.38
C LEU A 122 6.43 17.76 -2.81
N PHE A 123 7.66 17.38 -2.53
CA PHE A 123 8.18 16.03 -2.74
C PHE A 123 8.48 15.37 -1.39
N ILE A 124 7.87 14.23 -1.13
CA ILE A 124 8.05 13.45 0.10
C ILE A 124 8.67 12.11 -0.26
N CYS A 125 9.94 11.91 0.11
CA CYS A 125 10.61 10.63 0.00
C CYS A 125 10.60 9.93 1.37
N GLN A 126 9.84 8.84 1.47
CA GLN A 126 9.83 8.00 2.66
C GLN A 126 10.91 6.94 2.52
N LEU A 127 12.00 7.10 3.27
CA LEU A 127 13.13 6.17 3.26
C LEU A 127 12.70 4.75 3.65
N SER A 128 13.24 3.78 2.94
CA SER A 128 12.89 2.38 3.10
C SER A 128 13.71 1.70 4.20
N THR A 129 13.03 0.89 5.02
CA THR A 129 13.72 -0.06 5.91
C THR A 129 14.38 -1.20 5.14
N ASN A 130 14.02 -1.40 3.86
CA ASN A 130 14.60 -2.45 3.02
C ASN A 130 16.09 -2.21 2.75
N ASP A 131 16.52 -0.95 2.66
CA ASP A 131 17.92 -0.60 2.49
C ASP A 131 18.77 -1.07 3.68
N ALA A 132 18.20 -1.05 4.88
CA ALA A 132 18.90 -1.52 6.08
C ALA A 132 18.97 -3.06 6.21
N THR A 133 18.13 -3.79 5.47
CA THR A 133 18.00 -5.25 5.61
C THR A 133 18.51 -6.04 4.40
N ARG A 134 18.87 -5.37 3.31
CA ARG A 134 19.30 -5.98 2.05
C ARG A 134 20.78 -5.71 1.70
N ASN A 135 21.57 -5.33 2.69
CA ASN A 135 23.02 -5.21 2.55
C ASN A 135 23.69 -6.58 2.56
#